data_a1b8a661b5603082e0a820370e606a84
#
_entry.id   a1b8a661b5603082e0a820370e606a84
#
_cell.length_a   1.000
_cell.length_b   1.000
_cell.length_c   1.000
_cell.angle_alpha   90.00
_cell.angle_beta   90.00
_cell.angle_gamma   90.00
#
_symmetry.space_group_name_H-M   'P 1'
#
loop_
_entity.id
_entity.type
_entity.pdbx_description
1 polymer ?
#
loop_
_entity_poly.entity_id
_entity_poly.type
_entity_poly.pdbx_seq_one_letter_code
_entity_poly.pdbx_strand_id
1 'polypeptide(L)'
;MHHHHHHINQKSKTVYFCAEWFTDKQNKAYEDAMCAIKANPTVDVENSYVPLQHQYKGLRVDEHPELLQDREWSTATYNGDRVGVSTSDMLLAVYIPEEEGVGTGVEMGMARALGKYIMVVIPDEDFGKPINLMSWGHADNFIKMSELPNYDFNKPTYNFYDGGVY
;
A
#
# COMPACT_ATOMS: atom_id res chain seq x y z
N MET A 1 -28.41 -10.59 22.25
CA MET A 1 -27.90 -10.47 21.78
C MET A 1 -27.22 -9.97 21.33
N HIS A 2 -27.08 -10.06 21.29
CA HIS A 2 -26.46 -9.67 20.74
C HIS A 2 -25.82 -9.27 19.97
N HIS A 3 -25.83 -9.21 19.79
CA HIS A 3 -25.37 -8.84 18.97
C HIS A 3 -24.58 -8.45 18.37
N HIS A 4 -24.45 -8.45 18.37
CA HIS A 4 -23.83 -8.10 17.82
C HIS A 4 -23.11 -8.08 17.05
N HIS A 5 -22.99 -8.43 16.99
CA HIS A 5 -22.51 -8.59 16.26
C HIS A 5 -22.16 -8.34 15.32
N HIS A 6 -22.41 -8.27 15.20
CA HIS A 6 -22.38 -8.06 14.29
C HIS A 6 -21.77 -7.67 13.49
N HIS A 7 -21.65 -7.59 13.44
CA HIS A 7 -21.35 -7.23 12.71
C HIS A 7 -20.60 -7.06 12.08
N ILE A 8 -20.21 -7.02 12.07
CA ILE A 8 -19.61 -7.07 11.63
C ILE A 8 -19.16 -7.27 10.70
N ASN A 9 -19.25 -7.36 10.73
CA ASN A 9 -18.96 -7.72 9.67
C ASN A 9 -18.23 -7.23 9.03
N GLN A 10 -17.87 -7.25 9.86
CA GLN A 10 -17.46 -6.46 9.12
C GLN A 10 -16.82 -6.84 8.04
N LYS A 11 -16.98 -6.28 7.28
CA LYS A 11 -16.59 -6.43 5.91
C LYS A 11 -15.41 -5.58 5.55
N SER A 12 -14.56 -5.33 6.55
CA SER A 12 -13.34 -4.57 6.28
C SER A 12 -12.37 -5.39 5.42
N LYS A 13 -11.55 -4.70 4.66
CA LYS A 13 -10.63 -5.28 3.71
C LYS A 13 -9.21 -5.28 4.24
N THR A 14 -8.45 -6.32 3.91
CA THR A 14 -7.01 -6.31 4.15
C THR A 14 -6.30 -5.68 2.96
N VAL A 15 -5.25 -4.92 3.26
CA VAL A 15 -4.43 -4.29 2.23
C VAL A 15 -2.99 -4.76 2.35
N TYR A 16 -2.32 -4.88 1.20
CA TYR A 16 -0.87 -4.88 1.16
C TYR A 16 -0.45 -3.42 1.13
N PHE A 17 0.26 -2.98 2.16
CA PHE A 17 0.67 -1.59 2.30
C PHE A 17 1.97 -1.38 1.54
N CYS A 18 1.86 -0.88 0.33
CA CYS A 18 2.97 -0.71 -0.59
C CYS A 18 3.46 0.74 -0.51
N ALA A 19 4.63 0.97 0.10
CA ALA A 19 5.17 2.30 0.32
C ALA A 19 6.69 2.26 0.40
N GLU A 20 7.34 3.26 -0.19
CA GLU A 20 8.77 3.47 -0.01
C GLU A 20 9.04 4.22 1.30
N TRP A 21 10.28 4.13 1.81
CA TRP A 21 10.63 4.75 3.09
C TRP A 21 12.09 5.22 3.10
N PHE A 22 12.59 5.67 1.96
CA PHE A 22 14.00 6.03 1.80
C PHE A 22 14.26 7.54 1.95
N THR A 23 13.28 8.39 1.64
CA THR A 23 13.41 9.84 1.75
C THR A 23 12.51 10.39 2.83
N ASP A 24 12.78 11.63 3.27
CA ASP A 24 11.95 12.30 4.28
C ASP A 24 10.52 12.43 3.79
N LYS A 25 10.33 12.75 2.52
CA LYS A 25 9.00 12.90 1.95
C LYS A 25 8.27 11.56 1.91
N GLN A 26 8.96 10.50 1.54
CA GLN A 26 8.41 9.14 1.54
C GLN A 26 8.03 8.70 2.96
N ASN A 27 8.89 8.98 3.93
CA ASN A 27 8.62 8.64 5.33
C ASN A 27 7.39 9.38 5.86
N LYS A 28 7.24 10.67 5.52
CA LYS A 28 6.06 11.42 5.92
C LYS A 28 4.80 10.85 5.29
N ALA A 29 4.84 10.55 4.01
CA ALA A 29 3.69 9.96 3.31
C ALA A 29 3.35 8.58 3.88
N TYR A 30 4.37 7.78 4.21
CA TYR A 30 4.20 6.48 4.86
C TYR A 30 3.42 6.64 6.17
N GLU A 31 3.86 7.54 7.03
CA GLU A 31 3.22 7.75 8.33
C GLU A 31 1.82 8.32 8.19
N ASP A 32 1.62 9.26 7.28
CA ASP A 32 0.29 9.83 7.03
C ASP A 32 -0.68 8.75 6.55
N ALA A 33 -0.23 7.87 5.66
CA ALA A 33 -1.05 6.78 5.14
C ALA A 33 -1.37 5.75 6.23
N MET A 34 -0.39 5.38 7.06
CA MET A 34 -0.63 4.46 8.17
C MET A 34 -1.65 5.04 9.15
N CYS A 35 -1.52 6.30 9.49
CA CYS A 35 -2.48 6.98 10.34
C CYS A 35 -3.88 6.96 9.73
N ALA A 36 -3.96 7.24 8.42
CA ALA A 36 -5.22 7.29 7.69
C ALA A 36 -5.94 5.94 7.64
N ILE A 37 -5.19 4.85 7.35
CA ILE A 37 -5.83 3.53 7.30
C ILE A 37 -6.24 3.02 8.68
N LYS A 38 -5.50 3.39 9.73
CA LYS A 38 -5.91 3.07 11.10
C LYS A 38 -7.20 3.78 11.47
N ALA A 39 -7.45 4.95 10.91
CA ALA A 39 -8.69 5.70 11.13
C ALA A 39 -9.83 5.24 10.24
N ASN A 40 -9.56 4.44 9.22
CA ASN A 40 -10.56 4.01 8.24
C ASN A 40 -11.21 2.70 8.69
N PRO A 41 -12.52 2.71 9.02
CA PRO A 41 -13.19 1.51 9.55
C PRO A 41 -13.35 0.39 8.52
N THR A 42 -13.11 0.66 7.23
CA THR A 42 -13.23 -0.36 6.18
C THR A 42 -11.91 -1.06 5.88
N VAL A 43 -10.82 -0.67 6.57
CA VAL A 43 -9.52 -1.33 6.44
C VAL A 43 -9.23 -2.12 7.70
N ASP A 44 -8.98 -3.41 7.55
CA ASP A 44 -8.56 -4.29 8.63
C ASP A 44 -7.04 -4.22 8.75
N VAL A 45 -6.55 -3.21 9.47
CA VAL A 45 -5.11 -2.95 9.58
C VAL A 45 -4.38 -4.09 10.28
N GLU A 46 -5.00 -4.67 11.30
CA GLU A 46 -4.37 -5.74 12.08
C GLU A 46 -4.01 -6.95 11.21
N ASN A 47 -4.87 -7.31 10.26
CA ASN A 47 -4.66 -8.44 9.36
C ASN A 47 -4.10 -8.02 7.99
N SER A 48 -3.80 -6.76 7.80
CA SER A 48 -3.15 -6.26 6.59
C SER A 48 -1.66 -6.54 6.61
N TYR A 49 -1.04 -6.57 5.44
CA TYR A 49 0.39 -6.82 5.32
C TYR A 49 1.14 -5.50 5.17
N VAL A 50 1.95 -5.16 6.17
CA VAL A 50 2.83 -3.99 6.16
C VAL A 50 4.27 -4.53 6.17
N PRO A 51 5.03 -4.40 5.07
CA PRO A 51 6.35 -5.04 4.96
C PRO A 51 7.31 -4.77 6.13
N LEU A 52 7.39 -3.53 6.62
CA LEU A 52 8.28 -3.22 7.75
C LEU A 52 7.88 -3.92 9.05
N GLN A 53 6.64 -4.39 9.16
CA GLN A 53 6.15 -5.11 10.34
C GLN A 53 6.29 -6.64 10.19
N HIS A 54 6.74 -7.12 9.04
CA HIS A 54 6.87 -8.55 8.75
C HIS A 54 8.30 -8.92 8.35
N GLN A 55 9.27 -8.26 8.99
CA GLN A 55 10.68 -8.47 8.67
C GLN A 55 11.17 -9.81 9.22
N TYR A 56 12.06 -10.44 8.47
CA TYR A 56 12.65 -11.72 8.81
C TYR A 56 13.35 -11.65 10.18
N LYS A 57 13.07 -12.60 11.05
CA LYS A 57 13.58 -12.67 12.43
C LYS A 57 13.21 -11.45 13.28
N GLY A 58 12.19 -10.68 12.88
CA GLY A 58 11.76 -9.51 13.61
C GLY A 58 12.71 -8.32 13.54
N LEU A 59 13.75 -8.39 12.70
CA LEU A 59 14.73 -7.32 12.55
C LEU A 59 14.30 -6.35 11.45
N ARG A 60 14.19 -5.09 11.77
CA ARG A 60 13.81 -4.07 10.79
C ARG A 60 15.05 -3.56 10.06
N VAL A 61 14.96 -3.55 8.73
CA VAL A 61 16.09 -3.15 7.89
C VAL A 61 16.42 -1.66 8.04
N ASP A 62 15.44 -0.82 8.38
CA ASP A 62 15.70 0.60 8.63
C ASP A 62 16.53 0.82 9.90
N GLU A 63 16.51 -0.13 10.84
CA GLU A 63 17.31 -0.12 12.05
C GLU A 63 18.57 -0.97 11.92
N HIS A 64 18.61 -1.88 10.95
CA HIS A 64 19.69 -2.84 10.73
C HIS A 64 20.09 -2.88 9.26
N PRO A 65 20.72 -1.81 8.73
CA PRO A 65 21.03 -1.74 7.29
C PRO A 65 21.99 -2.82 6.79
N GLU A 66 22.73 -3.47 7.69
CA GLU A 66 23.58 -4.59 7.32
C GLU A 66 22.77 -5.76 6.75
N LEU A 67 21.47 -5.86 7.05
CA LEU A 67 20.61 -6.92 6.52
C LEU A 67 20.50 -6.87 5.00
N LEU A 68 20.72 -5.72 4.38
CA LEU A 68 20.69 -5.59 2.92
C LEU A 68 21.77 -6.44 2.22
N GLN A 69 22.79 -6.88 2.96
CA GLN A 69 23.85 -7.77 2.45
C GLN A 69 23.61 -9.23 2.83
N ASP A 70 22.55 -9.53 3.58
CA ASP A 70 22.24 -10.87 4.05
C ASP A 70 21.31 -11.55 3.07
N ARG A 71 21.82 -12.62 2.40
CA ARG A 71 21.02 -13.34 1.40
C ARG A 71 19.81 -14.03 2.02
N GLU A 72 19.94 -14.54 3.23
CA GLU A 72 18.83 -15.20 3.92
C GLU A 72 17.72 -14.18 4.18
N TRP A 73 18.07 -13.00 4.68
CA TRP A 73 17.12 -11.93 4.89
C TRP A 73 16.45 -11.49 3.57
N SER A 74 17.24 -11.31 2.51
CA SER A 74 16.73 -10.88 1.21
C SER A 74 15.73 -11.88 0.64
N THR A 75 16.06 -13.17 0.71
CA THR A 75 15.19 -14.24 0.19
C THR A 75 13.88 -14.30 0.97
N ALA A 76 13.98 -14.30 2.30
CA ALA A 76 12.80 -14.39 3.16
C ALA A 76 11.90 -13.15 3.01
N THR A 77 12.50 -11.97 2.92
CA THR A 77 11.76 -10.72 2.75
C THR A 77 11.05 -10.68 1.41
N TYR A 78 11.74 -11.02 0.33
CA TYR A 78 11.13 -11.07 -0.99
C TYR A 78 9.94 -12.04 -1.02
N ASN A 79 10.13 -13.25 -0.51
CA ASN A 79 9.06 -14.25 -0.49
C ASN A 79 7.91 -13.83 0.42
N GLY A 80 8.20 -13.21 1.56
CA GLY A 80 7.18 -12.69 2.46
C GLY A 80 6.34 -11.62 1.79
N ASP A 81 6.98 -10.66 1.13
CA ASP A 81 6.27 -9.58 0.44
C ASP A 81 5.41 -10.13 -0.71
N ARG A 82 5.97 -11.06 -1.49
CA ARG A 82 5.23 -11.69 -2.58
C ARG A 82 3.98 -12.43 -2.08
N VAL A 83 4.12 -13.19 -1.00
CA VAL A 83 2.98 -13.87 -0.37
C VAL A 83 1.99 -12.84 0.19
N GLY A 84 2.50 -11.77 0.80
CA GLY A 84 1.66 -10.70 1.32
C GLY A 84 0.78 -10.07 0.24
N VAL A 85 1.34 -9.81 -0.94
CA VAL A 85 0.54 -9.30 -2.07
C VAL A 85 -0.54 -10.31 -2.44
N SER A 86 -0.20 -11.59 -2.52
CA SER A 86 -1.14 -12.62 -2.98
C SER A 86 -2.26 -12.91 -1.97
N THR A 87 -2.02 -12.72 -0.68
CA THR A 87 -3.01 -13.03 0.36
C THR A 87 -3.86 -11.84 0.79
N SER A 88 -3.45 -10.63 0.45
CA SER A 88 -4.23 -9.42 0.76
C SER A 88 -5.42 -9.28 -0.20
N ASP A 89 -6.49 -8.63 0.26
CA ASP A 89 -7.65 -8.37 -0.59
C ASP A 89 -7.32 -7.38 -1.70
N MET A 90 -6.47 -6.39 -1.41
CA MET A 90 -6.11 -5.37 -2.36
C MET A 90 -4.74 -4.80 -2.04
N LEU A 91 -4.20 -4.02 -2.95
CA LEU A 91 -2.94 -3.31 -2.76
C LEU A 91 -3.20 -1.81 -2.63
N LEU A 92 -2.67 -1.20 -1.59
CA LEU A 92 -2.68 0.24 -1.37
C LEU A 92 -1.28 0.77 -1.63
N ALA A 93 -1.10 1.52 -2.70
CA ALA A 93 0.20 2.10 -3.05
C ALA A 93 0.25 3.56 -2.59
N VAL A 94 1.17 3.85 -1.69
CA VAL A 94 1.49 5.23 -1.30
C VAL A 94 2.50 5.73 -2.32
N TYR A 95 2.10 6.69 -3.13
CA TYR A 95 2.80 7.02 -4.38
C TYR A 95 3.13 8.50 -4.43
N ILE A 96 4.40 8.81 -4.66
CA ILE A 96 4.86 10.20 -4.80
C ILE A 96 5.38 10.37 -6.22
N PRO A 97 4.71 11.18 -7.05
CA PRO A 97 5.02 11.28 -8.47
C PRO A 97 6.48 11.57 -8.83
N GLU A 98 7.20 12.29 -8.04
CA GLU A 98 8.59 12.63 -8.36
C GLU A 98 9.61 11.77 -7.62
N GLU A 99 9.13 10.86 -6.79
CA GLU A 99 9.97 9.96 -5.99
C GLU A 99 9.45 8.53 -6.09
N GLU A 100 9.20 8.09 -7.31
CA GLU A 100 8.65 6.76 -7.56
C GLU A 100 9.71 5.70 -7.31
N GLY A 101 9.33 4.66 -6.55
CA GLY A 101 10.22 3.57 -6.24
C GLY A 101 10.01 2.37 -7.16
N VAL A 102 11.12 1.69 -7.47
CA VAL A 102 11.08 0.49 -8.31
C VAL A 102 10.25 -0.60 -7.62
N GLY A 103 10.43 -0.78 -6.31
CA GLY A 103 9.70 -1.81 -5.55
C GLY A 103 8.20 -1.62 -5.61
N THR A 104 7.74 -0.39 -5.45
CA THR A 104 6.31 -0.07 -5.55
C THR A 104 5.75 -0.47 -6.91
N GLY A 105 6.44 -0.12 -8.00
CA GLY A 105 5.99 -0.47 -9.35
C GLY A 105 5.94 -1.97 -9.57
N VAL A 106 6.95 -2.71 -9.08
CA VAL A 106 6.99 -4.17 -9.21
C VAL A 106 5.84 -4.80 -8.45
N GLU A 107 5.56 -4.36 -7.24
CA GLU A 107 4.47 -4.93 -6.43
C GLU A 107 3.10 -4.60 -7.00
N MET A 108 2.93 -3.40 -7.55
CA MET A 108 1.71 -3.06 -8.28
C MET A 108 1.50 -4.01 -9.47
N GLY A 109 2.56 -4.32 -10.21
CA GLY A 109 2.50 -5.28 -11.31
C GLY A 109 2.11 -6.68 -10.86
N MET A 110 2.66 -7.14 -9.73
CA MET A 110 2.28 -8.43 -9.15
C MET A 110 0.80 -8.47 -8.80
N ALA A 111 0.32 -7.43 -8.12
CA ALA A 111 -1.08 -7.32 -7.72
C ALA A 111 -2.00 -7.31 -8.96
N ARG A 112 -1.62 -6.57 -9.99
CA ARG A 112 -2.41 -6.52 -11.23
C ARG A 112 -2.52 -7.88 -11.90
N ALA A 113 -1.40 -8.61 -11.99
CA ALA A 113 -1.39 -9.95 -12.58
C ALA A 113 -2.26 -10.93 -11.80
N LEU A 114 -2.39 -10.72 -10.49
CA LEU A 114 -3.22 -11.56 -9.60
C LEU A 114 -4.68 -11.09 -9.56
N GLY A 115 -5.05 -10.03 -10.30
CA GLY A 115 -6.41 -9.52 -10.33
C GLY A 115 -6.82 -8.78 -9.06
N LYS A 116 -5.87 -8.27 -8.28
CA LYS A 116 -6.18 -7.51 -7.07
C LYS A 116 -6.60 -6.09 -7.42
N TYR A 117 -7.47 -5.52 -6.60
CA TYR A 117 -7.79 -4.10 -6.68
C TYR A 117 -6.58 -3.28 -6.22
N ILE A 118 -6.23 -2.25 -6.98
CA ILE A 118 -5.08 -1.40 -6.68
C ILE A 118 -5.55 0.04 -6.51
N MET A 119 -5.37 0.57 -5.29
CA MET A 119 -5.61 1.96 -4.96
C MET A 119 -4.29 2.69 -4.88
N VAL A 120 -4.16 3.79 -5.60
CA VAL A 120 -3.01 4.69 -5.50
C VAL A 120 -3.41 5.90 -4.66
N VAL A 121 -2.62 6.17 -3.63
CA VAL A 121 -2.81 7.33 -2.75
C VAL A 121 -1.64 8.27 -2.95
N ILE A 122 -1.94 9.51 -3.27
CA ILE A 122 -0.93 10.53 -3.57
C ILE A 122 -1.08 11.68 -2.57
N PRO A 123 0.04 12.21 -2.02
CA PRO A 123 -0.04 13.42 -1.19
C PRO A 123 -0.80 14.53 -1.91
N ASP A 124 -1.62 15.28 -1.17
CA ASP A 124 -2.51 16.27 -1.76
C ASP A 124 -1.76 17.30 -2.62
N GLU A 125 -0.58 17.73 -2.16
CA GLU A 125 0.23 18.72 -2.88
C GLU A 125 0.79 18.18 -4.19
N ASP A 126 0.86 16.86 -4.37
CA ASP A 126 1.40 16.22 -5.57
C ASP A 126 0.31 15.67 -6.48
N PHE A 127 -0.92 15.67 -6.02
CA PHE A 127 -2.02 15.10 -6.79
C PHE A 127 -2.28 15.94 -8.05
N GLY A 128 -2.23 15.27 -9.18
CA GLY A 128 -2.35 15.93 -10.49
C GLY A 128 -1.03 16.02 -11.24
N LYS A 129 0.09 15.70 -10.62
CA LYS A 129 1.39 15.65 -11.31
C LYS A 129 1.49 14.36 -12.14
N PRO A 130 2.23 14.37 -13.25
CA PRO A 130 2.38 13.16 -14.08
C PRO A 130 2.99 12.00 -13.31
N ILE A 131 2.53 10.80 -13.62
CA ILE A 131 3.04 9.56 -13.03
C ILE A 131 3.49 8.59 -14.13
N ASN A 132 4.23 7.56 -13.74
CA ASN A 132 4.70 6.57 -14.69
C ASN A 132 3.51 5.87 -15.38
N LEU A 133 3.59 5.72 -16.71
CA LEU A 133 2.55 5.08 -17.51
C LEU A 133 2.14 3.71 -16.99
N MET A 134 3.11 2.88 -16.61
CA MET A 134 2.80 1.52 -16.17
C MET A 134 2.07 1.52 -14.83
N SER A 135 2.47 2.39 -13.91
CA SER A 135 1.75 2.55 -12.64
C SER A 135 0.34 3.09 -12.87
N TRP A 136 0.20 4.05 -13.78
CA TRP A 136 -1.09 4.57 -14.19
C TRP A 136 -2.00 3.45 -14.73
N GLY A 137 -1.45 2.60 -15.58
CA GLY A 137 -2.22 1.52 -16.22
C GLY A 137 -2.59 0.40 -15.25
N HIS A 138 -1.75 0.10 -14.27
CA HIS A 138 -2.03 -0.96 -13.30
C HIS A 138 -3.10 -0.59 -12.27
N ALA A 139 -3.21 0.69 -11.92
CA ALA A 139 -4.08 1.12 -10.83
C ALA A 139 -5.54 1.19 -11.25
N ASP A 140 -6.41 0.86 -10.32
CA ASP A 140 -7.86 0.92 -10.52
C ASP A 140 -8.44 2.26 -10.09
N ASN A 141 -7.79 2.95 -9.15
CA ASN A 141 -8.28 4.23 -8.64
C ASN A 141 -7.13 5.04 -8.03
N PHE A 142 -7.35 6.34 -7.95
CA PHE A 142 -6.37 7.31 -7.44
C PHE A 142 -7.09 8.26 -6.52
N ILE A 143 -6.59 8.43 -5.31
CA ILE A 143 -7.18 9.38 -4.35
C ILE A 143 -6.08 10.22 -3.71
N LYS A 144 -6.48 11.35 -3.15
CA LYS A 144 -5.60 12.18 -2.33
C LYS A 144 -5.42 11.56 -0.95
N MET A 145 -4.27 11.80 -0.33
CA MET A 145 -4.01 11.34 1.03
C MET A 145 -5.12 11.78 2.00
N SER A 146 -5.64 12.99 1.85
CA SER A 146 -6.70 13.52 2.71
C SER A 146 -8.02 12.75 2.58
N GLU A 147 -8.23 12.03 1.48
CA GLU A 147 -9.45 11.26 1.25
C GLU A 147 -9.36 9.85 1.85
N LEU A 148 -8.15 9.37 2.15
CA LEU A 148 -7.92 7.98 2.57
C LEU A 148 -8.68 7.59 3.84
N PRO A 149 -8.75 8.41 4.90
CA PRO A 149 -9.45 8.00 6.12
C PRO A 149 -10.93 7.71 5.91
N ASN A 150 -11.55 8.29 4.89
CA ASN A 150 -12.98 8.21 4.64
C ASN A 150 -13.36 7.42 3.38
N TYR A 151 -12.37 6.90 2.65
CA TYR A 151 -12.67 6.09 1.48
C TYR A 151 -13.28 4.75 1.92
N ASP A 152 -14.37 4.34 1.27
CA ASP A 152 -15.04 3.07 1.60
C ASP A 152 -14.45 1.93 0.74
N PHE A 153 -13.53 1.16 1.32
CA PHE A 153 -12.91 0.03 0.65
C PHE A 153 -13.86 -1.15 0.44
N ASN A 154 -15.01 -1.15 1.09
CA ASN A 154 -16.04 -2.16 0.84
C ASN A 154 -16.85 -1.87 -0.43
N LYS A 155 -16.74 -0.64 -0.96
CA LYS A 155 -17.39 -0.23 -2.20
C LYS A 155 -16.35 0.43 -3.12
N PRO A 156 -15.38 -0.35 -3.61
CA PRO A 156 -14.29 0.23 -4.40
C PRO A 156 -14.82 0.83 -5.69
N THR A 157 -14.27 1.97 -6.05
CA THR A 157 -14.59 2.69 -7.28
C THR A 157 -13.41 2.62 -8.23
N TYR A 158 -13.67 2.90 -9.51
CA TYR A 158 -12.68 2.78 -10.58
C TYR A 158 -12.65 4.11 -11.34
N ASN A 159 -11.51 4.79 -11.31
CA ASN A 159 -11.34 6.08 -11.96
C ASN A 159 -9.96 6.19 -12.59
N PHE A 160 -9.90 6.80 -13.76
CA PHE A 160 -8.62 7.14 -14.37
C PHE A 160 -8.00 8.34 -13.66
N TYR A 161 -6.68 8.38 -13.65
CA TYR A 161 -5.94 9.53 -13.16
C TYR A 161 -5.73 10.54 -14.28
N ASP A 162 -6.10 11.80 -14.04
CA ASP A 162 -6.07 12.85 -15.06
C ASP A 162 -4.79 13.67 -15.05
N GLY A 163 -3.83 13.35 -14.17
CA GLY A 163 -2.61 14.14 -14.02
C GLY A 163 -1.58 13.97 -15.12
N GLY A 164 -1.81 13.05 -16.04
CA GLY A 164 -0.89 12.75 -17.11
C GLY A 164 0.08 11.63 -16.77
N VAL A 165 0.84 11.21 -17.78
CA VAL A 165 1.80 10.09 -17.65
C VAL A 165 3.11 10.43 -18.34
N TYR A 166 4.13 9.66 -18.00
CA TYR A 166 5.42 9.70 -18.71
C TYR A 166 5.98 8.30 -18.86
#